data_ef2c54835b2e5bd0740e12d74b28a107
#
_entry.id   ef2c54835b2e5bd0740e12d74b28a107
#
_cell.length_a   1.000
_cell.length_b   1.000
_cell.length_c   1.000
_cell.angle_alpha   90.00
_cell.angle_beta   90.00
_cell.angle_gamma   90.00
#
_symmetry.space_group_name_H-M   'P 1'
#
loop_
_entity.id
_entity.type
_entity.pdbx_description
1 polymer ?
#
loop_
_entity_poly.entity_id
_entity_poly.type
_entity_poly.pdbx_seq_one_letter_code
_entity_poly.pdbx_strand_id
1 'polypeptide(L)'
;MNAFLKLLLLCSLSLNGYFIWQLFNPAKPKQIETVATTPIVKKSAVLPAHFQQAVALFSNQLFDKAVAEYTQLLVNEPRYARQLKQIWQQQLETWLSHQKFTLSEQFLTAFLNSHPYDVTMLELEAKRLIAQGDTQQGIISLLALSNQLDSNEKQQLSKQIDELSTTYIDELIAAQQWQALLNSSQQWLDYAPGNAHYLYNHALANYHLEDYVASQITLDQLPEDHEYKQQAEQLHLLIQQALAGVEVIKLTARGSHYLVNSIINDDIETELMIDTGASFTVINQTQLNSLNSPANYLGTLEVNTANGVVEAQRYQLESFQVGQQRIRNFEVLVIENHVGYGLLGMNFLENFKFNINQQVNELELIKNNF
;
A
#
# COMPACT_ATOMS: atom_id res chain seq x y z
N MET A 1 8.60 -13.61 34.02
CA MET A 1 8.82 -14.57 32.91
C MET A 1 8.14 -15.87 33.30
N ASN A 2 6.92 -16.12 32.76
CA ASN A 2 5.97 -17.13 33.22
C ASN A 2 6.50 -18.57 33.01
N ALA A 3 6.15 -19.47 33.96
CA ALA A 3 6.51 -20.89 33.91
C ALA A 3 6.17 -21.59 32.60
N PHE A 4 5.10 -21.13 31.93
CA PHE A 4 4.66 -21.60 30.60
C PHE A 4 5.67 -21.31 29.48
N LEU A 5 6.33 -20.14 29.50
CA LEU A 5 7.34 -19.76 28.52
C LEU A 5 8.64 -20.58 28.69
N LYS A 6 9.00 -20.98 29.94
CA LYS A 6 10.12 -21.86 30.22
C LYS A 6 9.85 -23.29 29.76
N LEU A 7 8.60 -23.74 29.83
CA LEU A 7 8.21 -25.08 29.37
C LEU A 7 8.26 -25.18 27.84
N LEU A 8 7.82 -24.15 27.13
CA LEU A 8 7.92 -24.08 25.66
C LEU A 8 9.35 -24.02 25.15
N LEU A 9 10.24 -23.29 25.83
CA LEU A 9 11.67 -23.24 25.52
C LEU A 9 12.37 -24.60 25.76
N LEU A 10 12.00 -25.32 26.80
CA LEU A 10 12.54 -26.66 27.10
C LEU A 10 12.06 -27.71 26.08
N CYS A 11 10.80 -27.65 25.63
CA CYS A 11 10.28 -28.53 24.59
C CYS A 11 10.92 -28.25 23.21
N SER A 12 11.20 -27.00 22.88
CA SER A 12 11.89 -26.61 21.62
C SER A 12 13.35 -27.10 21.61
N LEU A 13 14.04 -26.98 22.74
CA LEU A 13 15.44 -27.47 22.86
C LEU A 13 15.55 -28.99 22.82
N SER A 14 14.55 -29.72 23.37
CA SER A 14 14.56 -31.21 23.35
C SER A 14 14.23 -31.78 21.97
N LEU A 15 13.34 -31.13 21.19
CA LEU A 15 13.04 -31.53 19.80
C LEU A 15 14.24 -31.29 18.88
N ASN A 16 14.89 -30.15 18.98
CA ASN A 16 16.09 -29.86 18.19
C ASN A 16 17.26 -30.77 18.57
N GLY A 17 17.42 -31.10 19.85
CA GLY A 17 18.43 -32.06 20.31
C GLY A 17 18.20 -33.49 19.78
N TYR A 18 16.95 -33.94 19.69
CA TYR A 18 16.57 -35.25 19.15
C TYR A 18 16.86 -35.35 17.64
N PHE A 19 16.56 -34.34 16.87
CA PHE A 19 16.85 -34.30 15.43
C PHE A 19 18.37 -34.27 15.17
N ILE A 20 19.13 -33.51 15.95
CA ILE A 20 20.59 -33.46 15.83
C ILE A 20 21.21 -34.84 16.23
N TRP A 21 20.70 -35.48 17.28
CA TRP A 21 21.18 -36.81 17.67
C TRP A 21 20.90 -37.88 16.60
N GLN A 22 19.77 -37.85 15.90
CA GLN A 22 19.47 -38.74 14.76
C GLN A 22 20.41 -38.54 13.57
N LEU A 23 20.87 -37.32 13.33
CA LEU A 23 21.83 -37.02 12.25
C LEU A 23 23.23 -37.59 12.54
N PHE A 24 23.60 -37.65 13.81
CA PHE A 24 24.96 -38.17 14.21
C PHE A 24 24.99 -39.63 14.60
N ASN A 25 23.85 -40.32 14.76
CA ASN A 25 23.75 -41.75 15.04
C ASN A 25 22.85 -42.48 14.03
N PRO A 26 23.31 -42.69 12.80
CA PRO A 26 22.56 -43.50 11.86
C PRO A 26 22.47 -44.95 12.40
N ALA A 27 21.23 -45.48 12.43
CA ALA A 27 20.97 -46.86 12.86
C ALA A 27 21.87 -47.84 12.10
N LYS A 28 22.56 -48.70 12.84
CA LYS A 28 23.42 -49.75 12.24
C LYS A 28 22.58 -50.57 11.26
N PRO A 29 23.05 -50.81 10.03
CA PRO A 29 22.32 -51.64 9.08
C PRO A 29 22.29 -53.08 9.59
N LYS A 30 21.10 -53.71 9.57
CA LYS A 30 20.91 -55.16 9.77
C LYS A 30 21.71 -55.87 8.67
N GLN A 31 22.60 -56.80 9.12
CA GLN A 31 23.25 -57.73 8.18
C GLN A 31 22.20 -58.56 7.45
N ILE A 32 22.12 -58.38 6.17
CA ILE A 32 21.39 -59.27 5.27
C ILE A 32 22.41 -60.24 4.69
N GLU A 33 22.13 -61.54 4.84
CA GLU A 33 22.94 -62.62 4.29
C GLU A 33 23.18 -62.42 2.79
N THR A 34 24.43 -62.54 2.40
CA THR A 34 24.90 -62.41 1.02
C THR A 34 24.48 -63.60 0.20
N VAL A 35 23.47 -63.42 -0.64
CA VAL A 35 23.28 -64.22 -1.87
C VAL A 35 24.25 -63.67 -2.89
N ALA A 36 25.16 -64.50 -3.39
CA ALA A 36 26.14 -64.17 -4.39
C ALA A 36 25.44 -63.78 -5.70
N THR A 37 25.33 -62.50 -5.94
CA THR A 37 24.96 -61.97 -7.28
C THR A 37 26.21 -61.36 -7.91
N THR A 38 26.53 -61.78 -9.10
CA THR A 38 27.56 -61.23 -9.99
C THR A 38 27.61 -59.69 -9.92
N PRO A 39 28.79 -59.06 -9.89
CA PRO A 39 28.89 -57.62 -9.79
C PRO A 39 28.39 -56.98 -11.09
N ILE A 40 27.21 -56.44 -11.06
CA ILE A 40 26.81 -55.46 -12.06
C ILE A 40 27.71 -54.25 -11.82
N VAL A 41 28.72 -54.10 -12.66
CA VAL A 41 29.52 -52.90 -12.76
C VAL A 41 28.53 -51.76 -13.09
N LYS A 42 28.10 -51.01 -12.10
CA LYS A 42 27.44 -49.74 -12.31
C LYS A 42 28.44 -48.86 -13.08
N LYS A 43 28.28 -48.79 -14.38
CA LYS A 43 28.96 -47.81 -15.22
C LYS A 43 28.72 -46.45 -14.61
N SER A 44 29.75 -45.84 -14.03
CA SER A 44 29.67 -44.48 -13.49
C SER A 44 29.16 -43.61 -14.65
N ALA A 45 27.94 -43.15 -14.53
CA ALA A 45 27.36 -42.35 -15.60
C ALA A 45 28.19 -41.06 -15.68
N VAL A 46 28.90 -40.91 -16.81
CA VAL A 46 29.64 -39.67 -17.09
C VAL A 46 28.61 -38.56 -17.18
N LEU A 47 28.73 -37.56 -16.34
CA LEU A 47 27.85 -36.41 -16.36
C LEU A 47 27.97 -35.67 -17.72
N PRO A 48 26.89 -35.19 -18.31
CA PRO A 48 26.91 -34.44 -19.53
C PRO A 48 27.88 -33.26 -19.50
N ALA A 49 28.49 -32.94 -20.64
CA ALA A 49 29.45 -31.84 -20.73
C ALA A 49 28.81 -30.49 -20.30
N HIS A 50 27.60 -30.20 -20.77
CA HIS A 50 26.84 -29.01 -20.39
C HIS A 50 26.56 -28.94 -18.91
N PHE A 51 26.30 -30.07 -18.21
CA PHE A 51 26.10 -30.12 -16.80
C PHE A 51 27.38 -29.71 -16.03
N GLN A 52 28.52 -30.33 -16.39
CA GLN A 52 29.80 -30.03 -15.72
C GLN A 52 30.22 -28.58 -15.99
N GLN A 53 30.00 -28.08 -17.18
CA GLN A 53 30.29 -26.69 -17.56
C GLN A 53 29.39 -25.71 -16.80
N ALA A 54 28.09 -25.97 -16.68
CA ALA A 54 27.15 -25.14 -15.96
C ALA A 54 27.52 -25.05 -14.46
N VAL A 55 27.89 -26.16 -13.83
CA VAL A 55 28.37 -26.20 -12.43
C VAL A 55 29.64 -25.36 -12.27
N ALA A 56 30.62 -25.52 -13.18
CA ALA A 56 31.87 -24.76 -13.13
C ALA A 56 31.64 -23.24 -13.31
N LEU A 57 30.81 -22.87 -14.26
CA LEU A 57 30.46 -21.46 -14.53
C LEU A 57 29.70 -20.84 -13.35
N PHE A 58 28.75 -21.56 -12.78
CA PHE A 58 28.03 -21.12 -11.59
C PHE A 58 28.96 -20.89 -10.40
N SER A 59 29.88 -21.82 -10.14
CA SER A 59 30.87 -21.70 -9.05
C SER A 59 31.80 -20.51 -9.23
N ASN A 60 32.06 -20.11 -10.48
CA ASN A 60 32.85 -18.94 -10.82
C ASN A 60 32.01 -17.65 -10.96
N GLN A 61 30.74 -17.69 -10.56
CA GLN A 61 29.79 -16.57 -10.64
C GLN A 61 29.56 -16.02 -12.07
N LEU A 62 29.78 -16.83 -13.06
CA LEU A 62 29.50 -16.51 -14.47
C LEU A 62 28.07 -16.96 -14.81
N PHE A 63 27.09 -16.33 -14.14
CA PHE A 63 25.70 -16.81 -14.06
C PHE A 63 25.00 -16.85 -15.42
N ASP A 64 25.13 -15.81 -16.26
CA ASP A 64 24.52 -15.81 -17.59
C ASP A 64 24.99 -17.00 -18.44
N LYS A 65 26.29 -17.33 -18.37
CA LYS A 65 26.84 -18.46 -19.08
C LYS A 65 26.39 -19.79 -18.48
N ALA A 66 26.32 -19.89 -17.14
CA ALA A 66 25.79 -21.07 -16.48
C ALA A 66 24.35 -21.36 -16.86
N VAL A 67 23.51 -20.33 -16.93
CA VAL A 67 22.10 -20.42 -17.35
C VAL A 67 21.99 -20.78 -18.84
N ALA A 68 22.86 -20.29 -19.70
CA ALA A 68 22.89 -20.70 -21.10
C ALA A 68 23.19 -22.22 -21.27
N GLU A 69 24.12 -22.79 -20.48
CA GLU A 69 24.38 -24.22 -20.44
C GLU A 69 23.18 -25.03 -19.90
N TYR A 70 22.51 -24.50 -18.90
CA TYR A 70 21.27 -25.08 -18.38
C TYR A 70 20.16 -25.11 -19.43
N THR A 71 20.02 -24.07 -20.22
CA THR A 71 19.05 -24.02 -21.35
C THR A 71 19.33 -25.10 -22.36
N GLN A 72 20.61 -25.40 -22.67
CA GLN A 72 20.98 -26.52 -23.54
C GLN A 72 20.60 -27.87 -22.89
N LEU A 73 20.78 -28.01 -21.59
CA LEU A 73 20.37 -29.24 -20.87
C LEU A 73 18.85 -29.43 -20.88
N LEU A 74 18.08 -28.38 -20.78
CA LEU A 74 16.61 -28.47 -20.84
C LEU A 74 16.12 -29.11 -22.13
N VAL A 75 16.77 -28.79 -23.24
CA VAL A 75 16.42 -29.33 -24.57
C VAL A 75 16.94 -30.75 -24.77
N ASN A 76 18.21 -30.97 -24.44
CA ASN A 76 18.91 -32.19 -24.81
C ASN A 76 18.83 -33.29 -23.74
N GLU A 77 18.87 -32.91 -22.47
CA GLU A 77 18.98 -33.81 -21.34
C GLU A 77 18.16 -33.34 -20.12
N PRO A 78 16.80 -33.29 -20.21
CA PRO A 78 15.92 -32.68 -19.20
C PRO A 78 16.08 -33.23 -17.77
N ARG A 79 16.50 -34.48 -17.64
CA ARG A 79 16.76 -35.12 -16.33
C ARG A 79 17.91 -34.41 -15.59
N TYR A 80 18.98 -34.10 -16.29
CA TYR A 80 20.14 -33.42 -15.73
C TYR A 80 19.88 -31.92 -15.50
N ALA A 81 19.06 -31.30 -16.34
CA ALA A 81 18.59 -29.94 -16.10
C ALA A 81 17.82 -29.84 -14.76
N ARG A 82 16.89 -30.76 -14.50
CA ARG A 82 16.17 -30.82 -13.21
C ARG A 82 17.11 -31.01 -12.03
N GLN A 83 18.10 -31.89 -12.14
CA GLN A 83 19.08 -32.11 -11.10
C GLN A 83 19.92 -30.84 -10.84
N LEU A 84 20.37 -30.17 -11.89
CA LEU A 84 21.14 -28.93 -11.78
C LEU A 84 20.31 -27.81 -11.13
N LYS A 85 19.05 -27.67 -11.52
CA LYS A 85 18.15 -26.69 -10.91
C LYS A 85 17.97 -26.94 -9.40
N GLN A 86 17.82 -28.20 -8.96
CA GLN A 86 17.75 -28.54 -7.55
C GLN A 86 19.03 -28.15 -6.78
N ILE A 87 20.20 -28.36 -7.39
CA ILE A 87 21.48 -27.94 -6.79
C ILE A 87 21.52 -26.43 -6.62
N TRP A 88 21.11 -25.67 -7.65
CA TRP A 88 21.07 -24.22 -7.59
C TRP A 88 20.03 -23.70 -6.57
N GLN A 89 18.87 -24.35 -6.49
CA GLN A 89 17.85 -24.02 -5.48
C GLN A 89 18.42 -24.15 -4.06
N GLN A 90 19.07 -25.29 -3.74
CA GLN A 90 19.70 -25.51 -2.44
C GLN A 90 20.80 -24.48 -2.15
N GLN A 91 21.57 -24.12 -3.18
CA GLN A 91 22.61 -23.10 -3.03
C GLN A 91 22.02 -21.71 -2.77
N LEU A 92 20.94 -21.34 -3.46
CA LEU A 92 20.22 -20.09 -3.24
C LEU A 92 19.65 -20.03 -1.81
N GLU A 93 18.98 -21.09 -1.34
CA GLU A 93 18.49 -21.19 0.04
C GLU A 93 19.63 -21.02 1.06
N THR A 94 20.81 -21.60 0.77
CA THR A 94 22.01 -21.40 1.58
C THR A 94 22.50 -19.95 1.53
N TRP A 95 22.50 -19.31 0.38
CA TRP A 95 22.89 -17.90 0.27
C TRP A 95 21.92 -16.99 1.01
N LEU A 96 20.62 -17.23 0.92
CA LEU A 96 19.61 -16.47 1.64
C LEU A 96 19.77 -16.59 3.16
N SER A 97 19.98 -17.81 3.67
CA SER A 97 20.20 -18.04 5.11
C SER A 97 21.48 -17.38 5.64
N HIS A 98 22.47 -17.13 4.77
CA HIS A 98 23.70 -16.42 5.10
C HIS A 98 23.69 -14.94 4.66
N GLN A 99 22.53 -14.40 4.33
CA GLN A 99 22.32 -12.99 3.92
C GLN A 99 23.18 -12.57 2.71
N LYS A 100 23.51 -13.51 1.81
CA LYS A 100 24.24 -13.23 0.57
C LYS A 100 23.28 -12.75 -0.53
N PHE A 101 22.53 -11.66 -0.25
CA PHE A 101 21.46 -11.18 -1.10
C PHE A 101 21.92 -10.75 -2.49
N THR A 102 23.01 -10.00 -2.58
CA THR A 102 23.55 -9.55 -3.88
C THR A 102 23.92 -10.72 -4.80
N LEU A 103 24.51 -11.77 -4.22
CA LEU A 103 24.89 -12.95 -5.01
C LEU A 103 23.67 -13.74 -5.50
N SER A 104 22.65 -13.86 -4.63
CA SER A 104 21.36 -14.45 -4.98
C SER A 104 20.66 -13.67 -6.07
N GLU A 105 20.62 -12.34 -5.94
CA GLU A 105 20.04 -11.43 -6.92
C GLU A 105 20.67 -11.56 -8.29
N GLN A 106 22.01 -11.55 -8.36
CA GLN A 106 22.73 -11.68 -9.62
C GLN A 106 22.38 -12.99 -10.36
N PHE A 107 22.33 -14.10 -9.62
CA PHE A 107 21.96 -15.39 -10.21
C PHE A 107 20.48 -15.42 -10.63
N LEU A 108 19.55 -14.99 -9.72
CA LEU A 108 18.12 -14.99 -10.01
C LEU A 108 17.79 -14.09 -11.20
N THR A 109 18.43 -12.92 -11.30
CA THR A 109 18.29 -12.03 -12.46
C THR A 109 18.74 -12.72 -13.74
N ALA A 110 19.93 -13.34 -13.76
CA ALA A 110 20.43 -14.05 -14.92
C ALA A 110 19.50 -15.22 -15.32
N PHE A 111 18.98 -15.94 -14.33
CA PHE A 111 18.10 -17.09 -14.58
C PHE A 111 16.73 -16.63 -15.11
N LEU A 112 16.08 -15.68 -14.45
CA LEU A 112 14.74 -15.20 -14.79
C LEU A 112 14.72 -14.40 -16.10
N ASN A 113 15.81 -13.75 -16.48
CA ASN A 113 15.93 -13.16 -17.83
C ASN A 113 15.78 -14.19 -18.94
N SER A 114 16.24 -15.42 -18.74
CA SER A 114 16.15 -16.51 -19.71
C SER A 114 14.91 -17.38 -19.52
N HIS A 115 14.44 -17.51 -18.28
CA HIS A 115 13.31 -18.37 -17.88
C HIS A 115 12.33 -17.60 -16.98
N PRO A 116 11.60 -16.59 -17.51
CA PRO A 116 10.82 -15.63 -16.73
C PRO A 116 9.61 -16.24 -15.99
N TYR A 117 9.22 -17.46 -16.36
CA TYR A 117 8.06 -18.14 -15.78
C TYR A 117 8.43 -19.34 -14.90
N ASP A 118 9.69 -19.44 -14.47
CA ASP A 118 10.10 -20.54 -13.60
C ASP A 118 9.62 -20.30 -12.17
N VAL A 119 8.57 -21.00 -11.77
CA VAL A 119 7.88 -20.87 -10.46
C VAL A 119 8.86 -20.95 -9.29
N THR A 120 9.76 -21.95 -9.28
CA THR A 120 10.73 -22.16 -8.18
C THR A 120 11.66 -20.96 -8.02
N MET A 121 12.14 -20.39 -9.11
CA MET A 121 13.06 -19.25 -9.06
C MET A 121 12.34 -17.94 -8.73
N LEU A 122 11.09 -17.79 -9.17
CA LEU A 122 10.23 -16.66 -8.77
C LEU A 122 9.91 -16.69 -7.26
N GLU A 123 9.63 -17.87 -6.69
CA GLU A 123 9.46 -18.02 -5.25
C GLU A 123 10.75 -17.69 -4.46
N LEU A 124 11.92 -18.09 -4.99
CA LEU A 124 13.20 -17.76 -4.36
C LEU A 124 13.52 -16.27 -4.45
N GLU A 125 13.14 -15.60 -5.55
CA GLU A 125 13.27 -14.14 -5.65
C GLU A 125 12.37 -13.43 -4.63
N ALA A 126 11.13 -13.86 -4.47
CA ALA A 126 10.25 -13.32 -3.44
C ALA A 126 10.81 -13.55 -2.03
N LYS A 127 11.34 -14.74 -1.73
CA LYS A 127 12.03 -15.03 -0.46
C LYS A 127 13.25 -14.14 -0.24
N ARG A 128 14.01 -13.83 -1.31
CA ARG A 128 15.15 -12.91 -1.25
C ARG A 128 14.71 -11.51 -0.84
N LEU A 129 13.69 -10.99 -1.50
CA LEU A 129 13.14 -9.66 -1.20
C LEU A 129 12.68 -9.57 0.26
N ILE A 130 11.92 -10.56 0.73
CA ILE A 130 11.45 -10.63 2.12
C ILE A 130 12.63 -10.69 3.11
N ALA A 131 13.60 -11.54 2.84
CA ALA A 131 14.77 -11.69 3.72
C ALA A 131 15.65 -10.43 3.73
N GLN A 132 15.63 -9.63 2.69
CA GLN A 132 16.34 -8.36 2.61
C GLN A 132 15.60 -7.22 3.32
N GLY A 133 14.35 -7.44 3.72
CA GLY A 133 13.48 -6.46 4.39
C GLY A 133 12.49 -5.77 3.46
N ASP A 134 12.45 -6.15 2.19
CA ASP A 134 11.47 -5.65 1.22
C ASP A 134 10.26 -6.60 1.13
N THR A 135 9.58 -6.75 2.28
CA THR A 135 8.45 -7.67 2.44
C THR A 135 7.30 -7.32 1.50
N GLN A 136 7.03 -6.04 1.34
CA GLN A 136 5.96 -5.57 0.43
C GLN A 136 6.17 -6.05 -0.99
N GLN A 137 7.36 -5.85 -1.55
CA GLN A 137 7.68 -6.26 -2.93
C GLN A 137 7.72 -7.79 -3.05
N GLY A 138 8.16 -8.48 -2.01
CA GLY A 138 8.11 -9.94 -1.95
C GLY A 138 6.69 -10.49 -2.05
N ILE A 139 5.74 -9.92 -1.30
CA ILE A 139 4.32 -10.28 -1.36
C ILE A 139 3.74 -9.99 -2.75
N ILE A 140 4.02 -8.84 -3.34
CA ILE A 140 3.60 -8.50 -4.72
C ILE A 140 4.09 -9.55 -5.72
N SER A 141 5.34 -9.97 -5.61
CA SER A 141 5.92 -10.99 -6.49
C SER A 141 5.20 -12.34 -6.35
N LEU A 142 4.84 -12.74 -5.12
CA LEU A 142 4.07 -13.97 -4.86
C LEU A 142 2.62 -13.86 -5.37
N LEU A 143 1.97 -12.71 -5.22
CA LEU A 143 0.62 -12.45 -5.76
C LEU A 143 0.61 -12.52 -7.30
N ALA A 144 1.60 -11.90 -7.94
CA ALA A 144 1.76 -11.96 -9.38
C ALA A 144 1.97 -13.38 -9.86
N LEU A 145 2.79 -14.16 -9.16
CA LEU A 145 3.01 -15.58 -9.44
C LEU A 145 1.75 -16.41 -9.25
N SER A 146 1.02 -16.20 -8.16
CA SER A 146 -0.22 -16.92 -7.84
C SER A 146 -1.27 -16.82 -8.96
N ASN A 147 -1.32 -15.69 -9.66
CA ASN A 147 -2.25 -15.49 -10.78
C ASN A 147 -1.86 -16.26 -12.06
N GLN A 148 -0.67 -16.86 -12.11
CA GLN A 148 -0.17 -17.66 -13.23
C GLN A 148 -0.24 -19.16 -12.98
N LEU A 149 -0.52 -19.59 -11.72
CA LEU A 149 -0.51 -20.98 -11.30
C LEU A 149 -1.87 -21.66 -11.49
N ASP A 150 -1.84 -23.00 -11.59
CA ASP A 150 -3.04 -23.82 -11.55
C ASP A 150 -3.64 -23.90 -10.12
N SER A 151 -4.83 -24.48 -9.99
CA SER A 151 -5.60 -24.46 -8.76
C SER A 151 -4.90 -25.09 -7.55
N ASN A 152 -4.09 -26.13 -7.72
CA ASN A 152 -3.45 -26.83 -6.61
C ASN A 152 -2.22 -26.08 -6.10
N GLU A 153 -1.35 -25.64 -6.99
CA GLU A 153 -0.17 -24.84 -6.68
C GLU A 153 -0.58 -23.50 -6.11
N LYS A 154 -1.60 -22.87 -6.70
CA LYS A 154 -2.19 -21.62 -6.23
C LYS A 154 -2.67 -21.72 -4.79
N GLN A 155 -3.33 -22.79 -4.39
CA GLN A 155 -3.83 -22.95 -3.02
C GLN A 155 -2.71 -23.01 -1.99
N GLN A 156 -1.60 -23.67 -2.30
CA GLN A 156 -0.43 -23.73 -1.40
C GLN A 156 0.23 -22.36 -1.27
N LEU A 157 0.43 -21.66 -2.39
CA LEU A 157 1.03 -20.34 -2.41
C LEU A 157 0.16 -19.30 -1.72
N SER A 158 -1.19 -19.38 -1.88
CA SER A 158 -2.13 -18.48 -1.20
C SER A 158 -1.96 -18.49 0.32
N LYS A 159 -1.81 -19.66 0.95
CA LYS A 159 -1.60 -19.75 2.40
C LYS A 159 -0.33 -19.02 2.83
N GLN A 160 0.75 -19.16 2.08
CA GLN A 160 2.01 -18.47 2.36
C GLN A 160 1.85 -16.96 2.21
N ILE A 161 1.13 -16.50 1.18
CA ILE A 161 0.83 -15.09 0.96
C ILE A 161 0.00 -14.55 2.13
N ASP A 162 -1.04 -15.26 2.54
CA ASP A 162 -1.93 -14.86 3.64
C ASP A 162 -1.14 -14.74 4.97
N GLU A 163 -0.27 -15.69 5.29
CA GLU A 163 0.57 -15.65 6.49
C GLU A 163 1.55 -14.46 6.46
N LEU A 164 2.20 -14.22 5.33
CA LEU A 164 3.16 -13.12 5.16
C LEU A 164 2.47 -11.75 5.20
N SER A 165 1.36 -11.59 4.46
CA SER A 165 0.62 -10.33 4.41
C SER A 165 0.00 -10.00 5.77
N THR A 166 -0.55 -11.00 6.49
CA THR A 166 -1.07 -10.81 7.85
C THR A 166 0.02 -10.32 8.79
N THR A 167 1.18 -11.00 8.82
CA THR A 167 2.30 -10.60 9.68
C THR A 167 2.74 -9.17 9.37
N TYR A 168 2.89 -8.82 8.10
CA TYR A 168 3.33 -7.49 7.70
C TYR A 168 2.29 -6.40 8.02
N ILE A 169 0.99 -6.68 7.83
CA ILE A 169 -0.10 -5.79 8.23
C ILE A 169 -0.08 -5.56 9.73
N ASP A 170 0.05 -6.62 10.54
CA ASP A 170 0.10 -6.52 12.00
C ASP A 170 1.28 -5.65 12.47
N GLU A 171 2.45 -5.77 11.84
CA GLU A 171 3.60 -4.92 12.09
C GLU A 171 3.31 -3.44 11.78
N LEU A 172 2.68 -3.15 10.63
CA LEU A 172 2.33 -1.79 10.24
C LEU A 172 1.30 -1.17 11.18
N ILE A 173 0.28 -1.94 11.58
CA ILE A 173 -0.74 -1.52 12.53
C ILE A 173 -0.12 -1.24 13.90
N ALA A 174 0.70 -2.15 14.41
CA ALA A 174 1.39 -1.99 15.70
C ALA A 174 2.31 -0.76 15.72
N ALA A 175 2.92 -0.44 14.59
CA ALA A 175 3.76 0.75 14.40
C ALA A 175 2.97 2.01 14.01
N GLN A 176 1.64 1.93 13.87
CA GLN A 176 0.74 3.01 13.39
C GLN A 176 1.19 3.60 12.04
N GLN A 177 1.75 2.80 11.16
CA GLN A 177 2.24 3.20 9.84
C GLN A 177 1.10 3.17 8.80
N TRP A 178 0.06 3.98 9.03
CA TRP A 178 -1.18 3.96 8.26
C TRP A 178 -0.97 4.26 6.77
N GLN A 179 -0.08 5.18 6.43
CA GLN A 179 0.22 5.47 5.02
C GLN A 179 0.91 4.30 4.32
N ALA A 180 1.80 3.58 5.02
CA ALA A 180 2.44 2.39 4.48
C ALA A 180 1.41 1.26 4.30
N LEU A 181 0.51 1.08 5.26
CA LEU A 181 -0.59 0.10 5.18
C LEU A 181 -1.52 0.41 3.99
N LEU A 182 -1.88 1.68 3.80
CA LEU A 182 -2.69 2.14 2.67
C LEU A 182 -2.03 1.79 1.33
N ASN A 183 -0.76 2.15 1.18
CA ASN A 183 -0.01 1.91 -0.05
C ASN A 183 0.17 0.41 -0.34
N SER A 184 0.47 -0.38 0.68
CA SER A 184 0.67 -1.83 0.52
C SER A 184 -0.64 -2.55 0.15
N SER A 185 -1.70 -2.28 0.89
CA SER A 185 -3.01 -2.88 0.63
C SER A 185 -3.56 -2.49 -0.75
N GLN A 186 -3.38 -1.23 -1.18
CA GLN A 186 -3.75 -0.79 -2.53
C GLN A 186 -3.03 -1.59 -3.61
N GLN A 187 -1.72 -1.75 -3.51
CA GLN A 187 -0.94 -2.50 -4.51
C GLN A 187 -1.31 -3.98 -4.53
N TRP A 188 -1.63 -4.57 -3.37
CA TRP A 188 -2.08 -5.98 -3.32
C TRP A 188 -3.47 -6.17 -3.90
N LEU A 189 -4.36 -5.17 -3.75
CA LEU A 189 -5.68 -5.17 -4.37
C LEU A 189 -5.62 -5.13 -5.90
N ASP A 190 -4.56 -4.60 -6.50
CA ASP A 190 -4.35 -4.67 -7.96
C ASP A 190 -4.22 -6.12 -8.47
N TYR A 191 -3.74 -7.04 -7.61
CA TYR A 191 -3.60 -8.47 -7.91
C TYR A 191 -4.74 -9.32 -7.38
N ALA A 192 -5.38 -8.91 -6.29
CA ALA A 192 -6.44 -9.63 -5.60
C ALA A 192 -7.58 -8.68 -5.16
N PRO A 193 -8.34 -8.08 -6.10
CA PRO A 193 -9.29 -7.00 -5.81
C PRO A 193 -10.46 -7.40 -4.90
N GLY A 194 -10.78 -8.69 -4.81
CA GLY A 194 -11.83 -9.22 -3.91
C GLY A 194 -11.32 -9.79 -2.59
N ASN A 195 -10.05 -9.60 -2.25
CA ASN A 195 -9.50 -10.12 -1.01
C ASN A 195 -9.99 -9.30 0.18
N ALA A 196 -10.83 -9.91 1.04
CA ALA A 196 -11.45 -9.24 2.16
C ALA A 196 -10.43 -8.72 3.20
N HIS A 197 -9.32 -9.44 3.41
CA HIS A 197 -8.25 -9.03 4.30
C HIS A 197 -7.61 -7.72 3.84
N TYR A 198 -7.34 -7.58 2.54
CA TYR A 198 -6.74 -6.37 1.98
C TYR A 198 -7.72 -5.21 1.94
N LEU A 199 -8.98 -5.45 1.55
CA LEU A 199 -10.04 -4.45 1.54
C LEU A 199 -10.29 -3.88 2.95
N TYR A 200 -10.43 -4.75 3.96
CA TYR A 200 -10.64 -4.30 5.32
C TYR A 200 -9.48 -3.43 5.83
N ASN A 201 -8.24 -3.87 5.64
CA ASN A 201 -7.06 -3.13 6.10
C ASN A 201 -6.80 -1.85 5.31
N HIS A 202 -7.17 -1.81 4.03
CA HIS A 202 -7.16 -0.58 3.23
C HIS A 202 -8.18 0.44 3.77
N ALA A 203 -9.40 0.00 4.09
CA ALA A 203 -10.41 0.84 4.72
C ALA A 203 -9.98 1.32 6.11
N LEU A 204 -9.39 0.45 6.92
CA LEU A 204 -8.85 0.80 8.24
C LEU A 204 -7.76 1.87 8.15
N ALA A 205 -6.85 1.74 7.19
CA ALA A 205 -5.81 2.73 6.94
C ALA A 205 -6.40 4.09 6.55
N ASN A 206 -7.36 4.13 5.63
CA ASN A 206 -8.08 5.35 5.25
C ASN A 206 -8.77 6.00 6.45
N TYR A 207 -9.42 5.20 7.31
CA TYR A 207 -10.06 5.70 8.53
C TYR A 207 -9.05 6.42 9.45
N HIS A 208 -7.89 5.80 9.70
CA HIS A 208 -6.86 6.39 10.55
C HIS A 208 -6.15 7.60 9.91
N LEU A 209 -6.18 7.70 8.59
CA LEU A 209 -5.73 8.88 7.85
C LEU A 209 -6.83 9.95 7.72
N GLU A 210 -7.98 9.71 8.36
CA GLU A 210 -9.16 10.59 8.39
C GLU A 210 -9.81 10.79 7.00
N ASP A 211 -9.53 9.91 6.03
CA ASP A 211 -10.27 9.82 4.77
C ASP A 211 -11.46 8.87 4.95
N TYR A 212 -12.47 9.36 5.66
CA TYR A 212 -13.65 8.58 6.02
C TYR A 212 -14.48 8.17 4.81
N VAL A 213 -14.49 8.99 3.76
CA VAL A 213 -15.23 8.69 2.53
C VAL A 213 -14.57 7.55 1.76
N ALA A 214 -13.26 7.61 1.55
CA ALA A 214 -12.52 6.51 0.93
C ALA A 214 -12.60 5.22 1.74
N SER A 215 -12.56 5.34 3.08
CA SER A 215 -12.74 4.20 3.99
C SER A 215 -14.10 3.54 3.80
N GLN A 216 -15.19 4.30 3.75
CA GLN A 216 -16.55 3.77 3.52
C GLN A 216 -16.66 3.11 2.16
N ILE A 217 -16.21 3.77 1.08
CA ILE A 217 -16.24 3.22 -0.28
C ILE A 217 -15.50 1.86 -0.36
N THR A 218 -14.40 1.73 0.36
CA THR A 218 -13.65 0.47 0.39
C THR A 218 -14.37 -0.61 1.19
N LEU A 219 -14.97 -0.28 2.33
CA LEU A 219 -15.77 -1.24 3.10
C LEU A 219 -16.97 -1.78 2.31
N ASP A 220 -17.59 -0.95 1.49
CA ASP A 220 -18.74 -1.34 0.66
C ASP A 220 -18.35 -2.34 -0.46
N GLN A 221 -17.04 -2.53 -0.72
CA GLN A 221 -16.53 -3.53 -1.67
C GLN A 221 -16.29 -4.90 -1.04
N LEU A 222 -16.42 -5.03 0.29
CA LEU A 222 -16.24 -6.32 0.95
C LEU A 222 -17.27 -7.34 0.44
N PRO A 223 -16.88 -8.60 0.17
CA PRO A 223 -17.80 -9.67 -0.17
C PRO A 223 -18.87 -9.86 0.92
N GLU A 224 -20.05 -10.38 0.57
CA GLU A 224 -21.14 -10.62 1.54
C GLU A 224 -20.73 -11.61 2.64
N ASP A 225 -19.93 -12.61 2.29
CA ASP A 225 -19.42 -13.62 3.24
C ASP A 225 -17.90 -13.47 3.37
N HIS A 226 -17.47 -12.87 4.49
CA HIS A 226 -16.07 -12.63 4.79
C HIS A 226 -15.78 -12.69 6.30
N GLU A 227 -14.54 -12.97 6.66
CA GLU A 227 -14.10 -13.14 8.05
C GLU A 227 -14.10 -11.84 8.88
N TYR A 228 -14.08 -10.66 8.25
CA TYR A 228 -14.02 -9.33 8.90
C TYR A 228 -15.40 -8.73 9.19
N LYS A 229 -16.49 -9.47 9.09
CA LYS A 229 -17.85 -8.92 9.18
C LYS A 229 -18.08 -8.06 10.43
N GLN A 230 -17.71 -8.58 11.60
CA GLN A 230 -17.90 -7.87 12.86
C GLN A 230 -17.01 -6.61 12.94
N GLN A 231 -15.75 -6.71 12.52
CA GLN A 231 -14.82 -5.59 12.53
C GLN A 231 -15.24 -4.51 11.51
N ALA A 232 -15.72 -4.92 10.34
CA ALA A 232 -16.23 -4.02 9.31
C ALA A 232 -17.49 -3.27 9.79
N GLU A 233 -18.43 -3.93 10.47
CA GLU A 233 -19.60 -3.29 11.07
C GLU A 233 -19.20 -2.24 12.12
N GLN A 234 -18.22 -2.55 12.97
CA GLN A 234 -17.68 -1.60 13.94
C GLN A 234 -17.01 -0.40 13.27
N LEU A 235 -16.17 -0.65 12.27
CA LEU A 235 -15.49 0.42 11.54
C LEU A 235 -16.49 1.29 10.77
N HIS A 236 -17.53 0.70 10.18
CA HIS A 236 -18.60 1.43 9.52
C HIS A 236 -19.33 2.38 10.49
N LEU A 237 -19.62 1.93 11.71
CA LEU A 237 -20.25 2.78 12.75
C LEU A 237 -19.33 3.96 13.12
N LEU A 238 -18.02 3.72 13.29
CA LEU A 238 -17.05 4.77 13.58
C LEU A 238 -16.96 5.80 12.44
N ILE A 239 -16.97 5.32 11.18
CA ILE A 239 -16.98 6.19 10.00
C ILE A 239 -18.26 7.04 9.99
N GLN A 240 -19.42 6.44 10.21
CA GLN A 240 -20.67 7.19 10.25
C GLN A 240 -20.67 8.28 11.33
N GLN A 241 -20.13 7.98 12.51
CA GLN A 241 -19.98 8.97 13.58
C GLN A 241 -19.03 10.11 13.18
N ALA A 242 -17.93 9.79 12.52
CA ALA A 242 -17.00 10.80 12.01
C ALA A 242 -17.62 11.64 10.89
N LEU A 243 -18.31 11.01 9.94
CA LEU A 243 -19.00 11.69 8.83
C LEU A 243 -20.21 12.51 9.29
N ALA A 244 -20.84 12.19 10.42
CA ALA A 244 -21.92 13.04 10.98
C ALA A 244 -21.45 14.47 11.27
N GLY A 245 -20.13 14.70 11.40
CA GLY A 245 -19.52 16.01 11.51
C GLY A 245 -19.01 16.59 10.17
N VAL A 246 -19.11 15.86 9.07
CA VAL A 246 -18.64 16.28 7.74
C VAL A 246 -19.80 16.85 6.95
N GLU A 247 -19.65 18.06 6.47
CA GLU A 247 -20.57 18.64 5.50
C GLU A 247 -19.98 18.54 4.08
N VAL A 248 -20.75 17.97 3.16
CA VAL A 248 -20.39 17.85 1.75
C VAL A 248 -21.15 18.90 0.93
N ILE A 249 -20.41 19.76 0.25
CA ILE A 249 -20.95 20.90 -0.52
C ILE A 249 -20.58 20.71 -1.99
N LYS A 250 -21.58 20.75 -2.87
CA LYS A 250 -21.36 20.67 -4.32
C LYS A 250 -20.67 21.93 -4.84
N LEU A 251 -19.70 21.74 -5.71
CA LEU A 251 -18.92 22.79 -6.36
C LEU A 251 -19.26 22.88 -7.85
N THR A 252 -19.19 24.09 -8.40
CA THR A 252 -19.25 24.32 -9.83
C THR A 252 -17.84 24.44 -10.40
N ALA A 253 -17.41 23.48 -11.22
CA ALA A 253 -16.11 23.55 -11.87
C ALA A 253 -16.08 24.62 -12.97
N ARG A 254 -15.03 25.45 -12.99
CA ARG A 254 -14.75 26.47 -14.01
C ARG A 254 -13.29 26.42 -14.43
N GLY A 255 -12.99 25.64 -15.45
CA GLY A 255 -11.61 25.36 -15.85
C GLY A 255 -10.87 24.62 -14.74
N SER A 256 -9.80 25.23 -14.22
CA SER A 256 -9.00 24.71 -13.10
C SER A 256 -9.48 25.19 -11.73
N HIS A 257 -10.58 25.94 -11.65
CA HIS A 257 -11.10 26.56 -10.44
C HIS A 257 -12.45 25.98 -10.04
N TYR A 258 -12.80 26.13 -8.77
CA TYR A 258 -14.07 25.71 -8.21
C TYR A 258 -14.83 26.90 -7.63
N LEU A 259 -16.11 26.99 -7.95
CA LEU A 259 -17.02 27.96 -7.36
C LEU A 259 -17.89 27.27 -6.32
N VAL A 260 -18.19 27.99 -5.23
CA VAL A 260 -19.06 27.55 -4.16
C VAL A 260 -20.13 28.61 -3.89
N ASN A 261 -21.36 28.14 -3.66
CA ASN A 261 -22.45 29.03 -3.23
C ASN A 261 -22.25 29.46 -1.79
N SER A 262 -22.38 30.75 -1.56
CA SER A 262 -22.23 31.39 -0.25
C SER A 262 -23.41 32.32 0.00
N ILE A 263 -23.75 32.54 1.28
CA ILE A 263 -24.78 33.45 1.71
C ILE A 263 -24.17 34.52 2.63
N ILE A 264 -24.45 35.79 2.31
CA ILE A 264 -23.97 36.95 3.06
C ILE A 264 -25.13 37.54 3.86
N ASN A 265 -25.01 37.70 5.17
CA ASN A 265 -25.95 38.30 6.11
C ASN A 265 -27.38 37.71 6.02
N ASP A 266 -27.52 36.43 5.67
CA ASP A 266 -28.81 35.78 5.38
C ASP A 266 -29.64 36.43 4.23
N ASP A 267 -29.01 37.23 3.41
CA ASP A 267 -29.66 38.16 2.52
C ASP A 267 -29.30 37.90 1.04
N ILE A 268 -28.01 37.76 0.75
CA ILE A 268 -27.52 37.64 -0.61
C ILE A 268 -26.85 36.27 -0.83
N GLU A 269 -27.36 35.54 -1.82
CA GLU A 269 -26.68 34.37 -2.38
C GLU A 269 -25.65 34.83 -3.43
N THR A 270 -24.45 34.31 -3.35
CA THR A 270 -23.36 34.59 -4.27
C THR A 270 -22.47 33.39 -4.52
N GLU A 271 -21.89 33.31 -5.70
CA GLU A 271 -20.84 32.32 -6.00
C GLU A 271 -19.45 32.93 -5.76
N LEU A 272 -18.62 32.27 -4.98
CA LEU A 272 -17.24 32.65 -4.75
C LEU A 272 -16.30 31.55 -5.28
N MET A 273 -15.17 31.97 -5.82
CA MET A 273 -14.11 31.08 -6.23
C MET A 273 -13.29 30.64 -4.99
N ILE A 274 -13.11 29.35 -4.81
CA ILE A 274 -12.25 28.85 -3.74
C ILE A 274 -10.79 29.20 -4.09
N ASP A 275 -10.14 29.97 -3.20
CA ASP A 275 -8.75 30.40 -3.35
C ASP A 275 -7.98 30.18 -2.03
N THR A 276 -7.26 29.08 -1.93
CA THR A 276 -6.41 28.77 -0.76
C THR A 276 -5.17 29.65 -0.66
N GLY A 277 -4.85 30.44 -1.67
CA GLY A 277 -3.79 31.45 -1.66
C GLY A 277 -4.26 32.80 -1.11
N ALA A 278 -5.57 33.04 -1.02
CA ALA A 278 -6.12 34.25 -0.45
C ALA A 278 -6.27 34.13 1.08
N SER A 279 -5.65 35.01 1.85
CA SER A 279 -5.79 35.04 3.31
C SER A 279 -7.19 35.45 3.75
N PHE A 280 -7.86 36.29 2.98
CA PHE A 280 -9.21 36.79 3.25
C PHE A 280 -10.18 36.46 2.12
N THR A 281 -11.42 36.27 2.51
CA THR A 281 -12.55 36.22 1.56
C THR A 281 -12.74 37.62 0.95
N VAL A 282 -12.90 37.66 -0.39
CA VAL A 282 -13.04 38.89 -1.15
C VAL A 282 -14.45 38.89 -1.78
N ILE A 283 -15.20 39.95 -1.55
CA ILE A 283 -16.47 40.22 -2.26
C ILE A 283 -16.34 41.46 -3.15
N ASN A 284 -17.18 41.58 -4.15
CA ASN A 284 -17.14 42.76 -5.00
C ASN A 284 -18.03 43.90 -4.45
N GLN A 285 -17.83 45.12 -4.97
CA GLN A 285 -18.56 46.30 -4.52
C GLN A 285 -20.08 46.18 -4.78
N THR A 286 -20.49 45.48 -5.82
CA THR A 286 -21.90 45.26 -6.12
C THR A 286 -22.56 44.40 -5.05
N GLN A 287 -21.90 43.32 -4.64
CA GLN A 287 -22.36 42.45 -3.52
C GLN A 287 -22.50 43.25 -2.23
N LEU A 288 -21.47 44.05 -1.88
CA LEU A 288 -21.53 44.90 -0.69
C LEU A 288 -22.71 45.89 -0.73
N ASN A 289 -22.90 46.57 -1.88
CA ASN A 289 -23.97 47.59 -2.04
C ASN A 289 -25.39 46.98 -2.10
N SER A 290 -25.51 45.66 -2.35
CA SER A 290 -26.77 44.94 -2.43
C SER A 290 -27.25 44.45 -1.07
N LEU A 291 -26.44 44.57 -0.01
CA LEU A 291 -26.81 44.14 1.36
C LEU A 291 -27.93 45.03 1.92
N ASN A 292 -29.01 44.42 2.39
CA ASN A 292 -30.07 45.13 3.11
C ASN A 292 -29.59 45.65 4.47
N SER A 293 -28.74 44.86 5.16
CA SER A 293 -28.05 45.27 6.38
C SER A 293 -26.64 45.75 6.06
N PRO A 294 -26.30 47.03 6.35
CA PRO A 294 -24.97 47.56 6.01
C PRO A 294 -23.89 46.85 6.77
N ALA A 295 -22.82 46.44 6.06
CA ALA A 295 -21.63 45.88 6.69
C ALA A 295 -20.86 46.95 7.46
N ASN A 296 -20.23 46.56 8.56
CA ASN A 296 -19.46 47.50 9.40
C ASN A 296 -18.06 47.69 8.79
N TYR A 297 -17.76 48.94 8.42
CA TYR A 297 -16.45 49.31 7.86
C TYR A 297 -15.36 49.29 8.97
N LEU A 298 -14.28 48.55 8.73
CA LEU A 298 -13.18 48.37 9.69
C LEU A 298 -11.91 49.14 9.33
N GLY A 299 -11.84 49.72 8.13
CA GLY A 299 -10.66 50.43 7.63
C GLY A 299 -10.12 49.85 6.34
N THR A 300 -8.95 50.28 5.91
CA THR A 300 -8.23 49.81 4.71
C THR A 300 -6.97 49.05 5.08
N LEU A 301 -6.56 48.15 4.22
CA LEU A 301 -5.26 47.49 4.28
C LEU A 301 -4.68 47.25 2.89
N GLU A 302 -3.34 47.22 2.78
CA GLU A 302 -2.68 46.82 1.55
C GLU A 302 -2.63 45.29 1.45
N VAL A 303 -3.03 44.74 0.32
CA VAL A 303 -2.99 43.32 0.02
C VAL A 303 -2.12 43.03 -1.19
N ASN A 304 -1.33 41.98 -1.11
CA ASN A 304 -0.58 41.47 -2.26
C ASN A 304 -1.48 40.59 -3.10
N THR A 305 -1.62 40.95 -4.37
CA THR A 305 -2.34 40.15 -5.36
C THR A 305 -1.41 39.69 -6.46
N ALA A 306 -1.85 38.77 -7.31
CA ALA A 306 -1.09 38.35 -8.50
C ALA A 306 -0.71 39.52 -9.43
N ASN A 307 -1.47 40.62 -9.37
CA ASN A 307 -1.26 41.84 -10.18
C ASN A 307 -0.51 42.97 -9.44
N GLY A 308 0.01 42.68 -8.24
CA GLY A 308 0.71 43.64 -7.41
C GLY A 308 -0.02 43.99 -6.12
N VAL A 309 0.49 45.02 -5.43
CA VAL A 309 -0.12 45.53 -4.19
C VAL A 309 -1.30 46.43 -4.52
N VAL A 310 -2.43 46.15 -3.88
CA VAL A 310 -3.65 46.94 -4.01
C VAL A 310 -4.19 47.32 -2.63
N GLU A 311 -4.85 48.46 -2.54
CA GLU A 311 -5.60 48.84 -1.33
C GLU A 311 -6.96 48.13 -1.33
N ALA A 312 -7.30 47.47 -0.20
CA ALA A 312 -8.57 46.77 0.00
C ALA A 312 -9.29 47.37 1.21
N GLN A 313 -10.59 47.54 1.10
CA GLN A 313 -11.45 47.98 2.20
C GLN A 313 -11.88 46.75 3.00
N ARG A 314 -11.74 46.78 4.33
CA ARG A 314 -12.16 45.75 5.25
C ARG A 314 -13.58 46.05 5.77
N TYR A 315 -14.41 45.05 5.72
CA TYR A 315 -15.75 45.08 6.27
C TYR A 315 -16.02 43.89 7.15
N GLN A 316 -16.82 44.06 8.20
CA GLN A 316 -17.36 42.99 9.01
C GLN A 316 -18.82 42.77 8.62
N LEU A 317 -19.12 41.56 8.21
CA LEU A 317 -20.47 41.06 7.95
C LEU A 317 -21.10 40.54 9.25
N GLU A 318 -22.44 40.61 9.38
CA GLU A 318 -23.13 39.97 10.50
C GLU A 318 -22.97 38.44 10.46
N SER A 319 -23.08 37.86 9.27
CA SER A 319 -22.85 36.44 9.04
C SER A 319 -22.36 36.15 7.63
N PHE A 320 -21.61 35.08 7.50
CA PHE A 320 -21.19 34.50 6.24
C PHE A 320 -21.38 32.99 6.30
N GLN A 321 -21.98 32.41 5.28
CA GLN A 321 -22.36 31.00 5.28
C GLN A 321 -21.97 30.32 3.98
N VAL A 322 -21.42 29.12 4.09
CA VAL A 322 -21.15 28.19 2.98
C VAL A 322 -21.75 26.84 3.38
N GLY A 323 -22.72 26.36 2.60
CA GLY A 323 -23.54 25.21 2.98
C GLY A 323 -24.28 25.48 4.29
N GLN A 324 -24.13 24.63 5.32
CA GLN A 324 -24.70 24.83 6.66
C GLN A 324 -23.71 25.51 7.62
N GLN A 325 -22.46 25.73 7.21
CA GLN A 325 -21.44 26.33 8.05
C GLN A 325 -21.56 27.84 8.05
N ARG A 326 -21.93 28.40 9.19
CA ARG A 326 -22.12 29.83 9.38
C ARG A 326 -21.09 30.38 10.37
N ILE A 327 -20.43 31.49 9.97
CA ILE A 327 -19.54 32.28 10.84
C ILE A 327 -20.17 33.65 11.04
N ARG A 328 -20.28 34.06 12.30
CA ARG A 328 -20.77 35.40 12.67
C ARG A 328 -19.61 36.39 12.79
N ASN A 329 -19.91 37.69 12.59
CA ASN A 329 -18.90 38.76 12.62
C ASN A 329 -17.73 38.49 11.68
N PHE A 330 -18.05 38.04 10.46
CA PHE A 330 -17.07 37.58 9.50
C PHE A 330 -16.43 38.73 8.74
N GLU A 331 -15.11 38.77 8.66
CA GLU A 331 -14.39 39.80 7.94
C GLU A 331 -14.23 39.45 6.46
N VAL A 332 -14.51 40.44 5.59
CA VAL A 332 -14.29 40.35 4.14
C VAL A 332 -13.52 41.56 3.64
N LEU A 333 -12.88 41.38 2.50
CA LEU A 333 -12.26 42.48 1.78
C LEU A 333 -13.09 42.85 0.56
N VAL A 334 -13.13 44.15 0.25
CA VAL A 334 -13.63 44.67 -1.00
C VAL A 334 -12.50 45.40 -1.72
N ILE A 335 -12.17 44.93 -2.88
CA ILE A 335 -11.12 45.51 -3.74
C ILE A 335 -11.85 46.34 -4.83
N GLU A 336 -11.46 47.61 -4.92
CA GLU A 336 -11.99 48.51 -5.95
C GLU A 336 -11.64 47.99 -7.34
N ASN A 337 -12.60 47.99 -8.24
CA ASN A 337 -12.48 47.50 -9.62
C ASN A 337 -12.14 45.98 -9.75
N HIS A 338 -12.38 45.19 -8.72
CA HIS A 338 -12.30 43.74 -8.86
C HIS A 338 -13.37 43.23 -9.81
N VAL A 339 -12.93 42.67 -10.93
CA VAL A 339 -13.82 42.12 -11.98
C VAL A 339 -13.79 40.61 -11.90
N GLY A 340 -14.99 40.01 -11.80
CA GLY A 340 -15.12 38.54 -11.77
C GLY A 340 -15.76 38.01 -10.48
N TYR A 341 -15.55 36.75 -10.22
CA TYR A 341 -16.01 36.11 -8.97
C TYR A 341 -15.27 36.68 -7.78
N GLY A 342 -15.96 36.84 -6.65
CA GLY A 342 -15.29 37.01 -5.38
C GLY A 342 -14.49 35.75 -5.01
N LEU A 343 -13.67 35.83 -3.96
CA LEU A 343 -12.83 34.74 -3.51
C LEU A 343 -13.29 34.21 -2.16
N LEU A 344 -13.39 32.91 -1.98
CA LEU A 344 -13.48 32.28 -0.67
C LEU A 344 -12.07 32.01 -0.16
N GLY A 345 -11.63 32.78 0.83
CA GLY A 345 -10.26 32.75 1.38
C GLY A 345 -10.09 31.86 2.59
N MET A 346 -8.84 31.83 3.07
CA MET A 346 -8.44 30.99 4.21
C MET A 346 -9.13 31.40 5.51
N ASN A 347 -9.48 32.68 5.73
CA ASN A 347 -10.19 33.12 6.94
C ASN A 347 -11.54 32.44 7.15
N PHE A 348 -12.13 31.84 6.11
CA PHE A 348 -13.26 30.92 6.22
C PHE A 348 -12.76 29.48 6.35
N LEU A 349 -11.93 29.01 5.40
CA LEU A 349 -11.54 27.62 5.28
C LEU A 349 -10.75 27.10 6.49
N GLU A 350 -9.92 27.93 7.12
CA GLU A 350 -9.10 27.56 8.30
C GLU A 350 -9.91 27.19 9.56
N ASN A 351 -11.21 27.54 9.59
CA ASN A 351 -12.09 27.14 10.68
C ASN A 351 -12.50 25.66 10.60
N PHE A 352 -12.15 25.00 9.50
CA PHE A 352 -12.51 23.61 9.21
C PHE A 352 -11.27 22.85 8.76
N LYS A 353 -11.24 21.54 9.03
CA LYS A 353 -10.47 20.64 8.19
C LYS A 353 -11.25 20.49 6.89
N PHE A 354 -10.67 20.85 5.76
CA PHE A 354 -11.35 20.82 4.47
C PHE A 354 -10.60 19.98 3.44
N ASN A 355 -11.36 19.39 2.52
CA ASN A 355 -10.86 18.67 1.36
C ASN A 355 -11.67 19.02 0.12
N ILE A 356 -11.02 19.12 -1.04
CA ILE A 356 -11.69 19.32 -2.33
C ILE A 356 -11.56 18.03 -3.14
N ASN A 357 -12.65 17.30 -3.26
CA ASN A 357 -12.72 16.11 -4.09
C ASN A 357 -12.97 16.52 -5.56
N GLN A 358 -11.89 16.55 -6.35
CA GLN A 358 -11.94 17.00 -7.75
C GLN A 358 -12.67 16.02 -8.67
N GLN A 359 -12.77 14.74 -8.30
CA GLN A 359 -13.43 13.73 -9.14
C GLN A 359 -14.95 13.93 -9.19
N VAL A 360 -15.53 14.36 -8.09
CA VAL A 360 -16.98 14.55 -7.92
C VAL A 360 -17.39 16.01 -7.77
N ASN A 361 -16.42 16.94 -7.78
CA ASN A 361 -16.62 18.39 -7.57
C ASN A 361 -17.32 18.69 -6.25
N GLU A 362 -16.72 18.25 -5.14
CA GLU A 362 -17.26 18.45 -3.80
C GLU A 362 -16.22 19.09 -2.87
N LEU A 363 -16.70 19.96 -1.98
CA LEU A 363 -15.98 20.49 -0.83
C LEU A 363 -16.49 19.80 0.43
N GLU A 364 -15.60 19.14 1.14
CA GLU A 364 -15.88 18.56 2.44
C GLU A 364 -15.38 19.51 3.54
N LEU A 365 -16.24 19.82 4.48
CA LEU A 365 -15.93 20.65 5.64
C LEU A 365 -16.19 19.86 6.92
N ILE A 366 -15.15 19.69 7.74
CA ILE A 366 -15.21 19.02 9.04
C ILE A 366 -14.95 20.09 10.12
N LYS A 367 -15.86 20.26 11.07
CA LYS A 367 -15.61 21.19 12.17
C LYS A 367 -14.39 20.75 13.00
N ASN A 368 -13.47 21.68 13.20
CA ASN A 368 -12.41 21.48 14.17
C ASN A 368 -13.06 21.38 15.59
N ASN A 369 -13.08 20.19 16.15
CA ASN A 369 -13.46 19.98 17.54
C ASN A 369 -12.28 20.45 18.41
N PHE A 370 -12.26 21.76 18.77
CA PHE A 370 -11.37 22.28 19.80
C PHE A 370 -11.97 22.10 21.19
#